data_c8863c12e42ba29a7b7845600b3d119c
#
_entry.id   c8863c12e42ba29a7b7845600b3d119c
#
_cell.length_a   1.000
_cell.length_b   1.000
_cell.length_c   1.000
_cell.angle_alpha   90.00
_cell.angle_beta   90.00
_cell.angle_gamma   90.00
#
_symmetry.space_group_name_H-M   'P 1'
#
loop_
_entity.id
_entity.type
_entity.pdbx_description
1 polymer ?
#
loop_
_entity_poly.entity_id
_entity_poly.type
_entity_poly.pdbx_seq_one_letter_code
_entity_poly.pdbx_strand_id
1 'polypeptide(L)'
;MNELYPDVCKATYKLLKNQGLQIEYPLSQTCCGQPMANSGCSKDVKILAVNFVNTFKDYDYVVAPSGSCVSMVKEHYAPFFDNDNDYNKIKASIYEVCEFLHDIIKIENINFDFSFPHNVGVHNSCHGHRVLKLASASELNIPYESKLKNLLNKIPEINLVNLKREDECCGFGGTFCVQEEAISVAMGKDRIDDHLESNAQIMTGADMSCLMHMDGIIKRDGNPIKVMHIVEILAGVRP
;
A
#
# COMPACT_ATOMS: atom_id res chain seq x y z
N MET A 1 -6.15 9.46 -2.91
CA MET A 1 -6.07 8.39 -3.93
C MET A 1 -7.17 8.51 -4.97
N ASN A 2 -8.43 8.58 -4.62
CA ASN A 2 -9.56 8.60 -5.57
C ASN A 2 -9.46 9.68 -6.67
N GLU A 3 -8.96 10.88 -6.35
CA GLU A 3 -8.82 11.98 -7.30
C GLU A 3 -7.70 11.78 -8.34
N LEU A 4 -6.61 11.12 -7.94
CA LEU A 4 -5.43 10.95 -8.80
C LEU A 4 -5.34 9.55 -9.43
N TYR A 5 -5.83 8.54 -8.71
CA TYR A 5 -5.75 7.12 -9.09
C TYR A 5 -7.11 6.43 -8.85
N PRO A 6 -8.19 6.87 -9.53
CA PRO A 6 -9.53 6.33 -9.32
C PRO A 6 -9.62 4.84 -9.68
N ASP A 7 -8.80 4.36 -10.59
CA ASP A 7 -8.83 2.96 -11.03
C ASP A 7 -8.31 2.01 -9.94
N VAL A 8 -7.37 2.43 -9.11
CA VAL A 8 -6.94 1.69 -7.92
C VAL A 8 -8.12 1.53 -6.93
N CYS A 9 -8.91 2.58 -6.72
CA CYS A 9 -10.08 2.52 -5.86
C CYS A 9 -11.18 1.61 -6.43
N LYS A 10 -11.43 1.69 -7.75
CA LYS A 10 -12.39 0.80 -8.43
C LYS A 10 -11.93 -0.66 -8.38
N ALA A 11 -10.64 -0.93 -8.59
CA ALA A 11 -10.06 -2.26 -8.49
C ALA A 11 -10.21 -2.82 -7.06
N THR A 12 -9.93 -1.99 -6.04
CA THR A 12 -10.13 -2.36 -4.63
C THR A 12 -11.58 -2.74 -4.36
N TYR A 13 -12.54 -1.90 -4.78
CA TYR A 13 -13.96 -2.17 -4.61
C TYR A 13 -14.38 -3.48 -5.28
N LYS A 14 -13.98 -3.68 -6.55
CA LYS A 14 -14.25 -4.90 -7.30
C LYS A 14 -13.68 -6.13 -6.62
N LEU A 15 -12.41 -6.06 -6.18
CA LEU A 15 -11.69 -7.15 -5.54
C LEU A 15 -12.38 -7.59 -4.24
N LEU A 16 -12.73 -6.66 -3.38
CA LEU A 16 -13.43 -6.95 -2.13
C LEU A 16 -14.87 -7.43 -2.36
N LYS A 17 -15.58 -6.86 -3.33
CA LYS A 17 -16.94 -7.30 -3.69
C LYS A 17 -16.95 -8.74 -4.19
N ASN A 18 -15.94 -9.16 -4.93
CA ASN A 18 -15.80 -10.53 -5.41
C ASN A 18 -15.59 -11.55 -4.28
N GLN A 19 -15.22 -11.09 -3.07
CA GLN A 19 -15.16 -11.93 -1.86
C GLN A 19 -16.53 -12.06 -1.15
N GLY A 20 -17.61 -11.58 -1.75
CA GLY A 20 -18.96 -11.65 -1.17
C GLY A 20 -19.23 -10.66 -0.04
N LEU A 21 -18.39 -9.64 0.12
CA LEU A 21 -18.52 -8.65 1.19
C LEU A 21 -19.55 -7.57 0.85
N GLN A 22 -20.24 -7.07 1.88
CA GLN A 22 -20.98 -5.81 1.79
C GLN A 22 -20.00 -4.67 1.96
N ILE A 23 -19.95 -3.77 0.97
CA ILE A 23 -18.97 -2.68 0.92
C ILE A 23 -19.69 -1.36 0.84
N GLU A 24 -19.28 -0.45 1.70
CA GLU A 24 -19.69 0.94 1.66
C GLU A 24 -18.49 1.84 1.40
N TYR A 25 -18.74 2.97 0.75
CA TYR A 25 -17.74 3.99 0.49
C TYR A 25 -18.28 5.34 0.99
N PRO A 26 -18.03 5.70 2.26
CA PRO A 26 -18.52 6.95 2.82
C PRO A 26 -17.94 8.17 2.07
N LEU A 27 -18.81 9.01 1.51
CA LEU A 27 -18.37 10.22 0.77
C LEU A 27 -17.81 11.31 1.69
N SER A 28 -18.07 11.23 3.00
CA SER A 28 -17.52 12.14 4.01
C SER A 28 -16.07 11.87 4.39
N GLN A 29 -15.49 10.76 3.90
CA GLN A 29 -14.09 10.45 4.18
C GLN A 29 -13.13 11.46 3.59
N THR A 30 -12.04 11.71 4.30
CA THR A 30 -10.98 12.64 3.89
C THR A 30 -9.61 11.96 3.86
N CYS A 31 -8.55 12.73 3.62
CA CYS A 31 -7.17 12.27 3.77
C CYS A 31 -6.91 11.84 5.23
N CYS A 32 -6.05 10.81 5.43
CA CYS A 32 -5.61 10.39 6.76
C CYS A 32 -4.75 11.43 7.51
N GLY A 33 -4.33 12.50 6.84
CA GLY A 33 -3.54 13.57 7.45
C GLY A 33 -2.04 13.32 7.51
N GLN A 34 -1.52 12.24 6.93
CA GLN A 34 -0.09 11.93 6.99
C GLN A 34 0.81 13.04 6.41
N PRO A 35 0.51 13.72 5.27
CA PRO A 35 1.33 14.83 4.79
C PRO A 35 1.42 15.98 5.81
N MET A 36 0.33 16.28 6.52
CA MET A 36 0.30 17.29 7.57
C MET A 36 1.09 16.86 8.81
N ALA A 37 1.00 15.58 9.18
CA ALA A 37 1.80 15.01 10.27
C ALA A 37 3.30 15.11 9.96
N ASN A 38 3.71 14.75 8.76
CA ASN A 38 5.10 14.85 8.30
C ASN A 38 5.62 16.31 8.30
N SER A 39 4.73 17.28 8.17
CA SER A 39 5.05 18.71 8.21
C SER A 39 4.90 19.34 9.61
N GLY A 40 4.61 18.54 10.64
CA GLY A 40 4.46 19.03 12.03
C GLY A 40 3.14 19.75 12.33
N CYS A 41 2.15 19.70 11.41
CA CYS A 41 0.85 20.37 11.56
C CYS A 41 -0.14 19.55 12.42
N SER A 42 0.22 19.23 13.67
CA SER A 42 -0.54 18.31 14.53
C SER A 42 -2.00 18.74 14.79
N LYS A 43 -2.28 20.05 14.82
CA LYS A 43 -3.65 20.55 15.01
C LYS A 43 -4.57 20.18 13.86
N ASP A 44 -4.06 20.27 12.63
CA ASP A 44 -4.83 19.93 11.43
C ASP A 44 -5.01 18.40 11.33
N VAL A 45 -3.98 17.64 11.70
CA VAL A 45 -4.06 16.17 11.80
C VAL A 45 -5.17 15.76 12.77
N LYS A 46 -5.30 16.41 13.93
CA LYS A 46 -6.35 16.09 14.91
C LYS A 46 -7.76 16.24 14.32
N ILE A 47 -7.99 17.29 13.53
CA ILE A 47 -9.30 17.52 12.87
C ILE A 47 -9.62 16.35 11.92
N LEU A 48 -8.67 15.94 11.11
CA LEU A 48 -8.83 14.82 10.19
C LEU A 48 -9.00 13.48 10.90
N ALA A 49 -8.25 13.25 11.99
CA ALA A 49 -8.36 12.03 12.79
C ALA A 49 -9.75 11.91 13.44
N VAL A 50 -10.29 13.00 14.01
CA VAL A 50 -11.65 13.02 14.56
C VAL A 50 -12.69 12.75 13.47
N ASN A 51 -12.55 13.37 12.29
CA ASN A 51 -13.45 13.10 11.17
C ASN A 51 -13.39 11.62 10.74
N PHE A 52 -12.18 11.05 10.69
CA PHE A 52 -11.99 9.64 10.34
C PHE A 52 -12.69 8.72 11.32
N VAL A 53 -12.49 8.92 12.63
CA VAL A 53 -13.13 8.09 13.66
C VAL A 53 -14.65 8.21 13.56
N ASN A 54 -15.20 9.41 13.46
CA ASN A 54 -16.64 9.62 13.33
C ASN A 54 -17.24 8.99 12.06
N THR A 55 -16.46 8.93 10.96
CA THR A 55 -16.91 8.35 9.69
C THR A 55 -16.94 6.83 9.75
N PHE A 56 -15.99 6.20 10.46
CA PHE A 56 -15.76 4.75 10.35
C PHE A 56 -16.08 3.93 11.60
N LYS A 57 -16.43 4.53 12.73
CA LYS A 57 -16.67 3.83 14.02
C LYS A 57 -17.74 2.75 14.01
N ASP A 58 -18.73 2.87 13.12
CA ASP A 58 -19.88 1.95 13.06
C ASP A 58 -19.65 0.76 12.12
N TYR A 59 -18.51 0.72 11.39
CA TYR A 59 -18.16 -0.38 10.51
C TYR A 59 -17.43 -1.50 11.26
N ASP A 60 -17.62 -2.74 10.79
CA ASP A 60 -16.92 -3.91 11.32
C ASP A 60 -15.43 -3.89 10.94
N TYR A 61 -15.14 -3.49 9.71
CA TYR A 61 -13.79 -3.36 9.17
C TYR A 61 -13.64 -2.09 8.36
N VAL A 62 -12.45 -1.52 8.39
CA VAL A 62 -12.02 -0.43 7.51
C VAL A 62 -10.86 -0.95 6.66
N VAL A 63 -11.02 -0.98 5.34
CA VAL A 63 -10.01 -1.54 4.43
C VAL A 63 -9.53 -0.47 3.45
N ALA A 64 -8.22 -0.25 3.41
CA ALA A 64 -7.65 0.78 2.56
C ALA A 64 -6.50 0.24 1.68
N PRO A 65 -6.43 0.62 0.38
CA PRO A 65 -5.34 0.25 -0.53
C PRO A 65 -4.12 1.17 -0.34
N SER A 66 -3.66 1.33 0.89
CA SER A 66 -2.52 2.20 1.21
C SER A 66 -1.94 1.84 2.57
N GLY A 67 -0.77 1.23 2.57
CA GLY A 67 -0.05 0.87 3.79
C GLY A 67 0.27 2.09 4.66
N SER A 68 0.64 3.22 4.05
CA SER A 68 0.96 4.44 4.78
C SER A 68 -0.26 5.06 5.47
N CYS A 69 -1.44 5.04 4.85
CA CYS A 69 -2.66 5.54 5.47
C CYS A 69 -3.10 4.66 6.65
N VAL A 70 -3.04 3.34 6.51
CA VAL A 70 -3.37 2.41 7.60
C VAL A 70 -2.39 2.56 8.76
N SER A 71 -1.10 2.68 8.46
CA SER A 71 -0.06 2.94 9.46
C SER A 71 -0.30 4.26 10.21
N MET A 72 -0.71 5.32 9.49
CA MET A 72 -1.05 6.62 10.09
C MET A 72 -2.15 6.48 11.15
N VAL A 73 -3.22 5.75 10.84
CA VAL A 73 -4.33 5.54 11.77
C VAL A 73 -3.91 4.65 12.96
N LYS A 74 -3.19 3.56 12.70
CA LYS A 74 -2.77 2.61 13.75
C LYS A 74 -1.75 3.21 14.72
N GLU A 75 -0.78 3.98 14.22
CA GLU A 75 0.38 4.38 15.04
C GLU A 75 0.38 5.85 15.44
N HIS A 76 -0.21 6.73 14.63
CA HIS A 76 -0.06 8.18 14.83
C HIS A 76 -1.32 8.91 15.31
N TYR A 77 -2.48 8.26 15.33
CA TYR A 77 -3.70 8.86 15.86
C TYR A 77 -3.80 8.80 17.40
N ALA A 78 -3.13 7.84 18.03
CA ALA A 78 -3.22 7.62 19.47
C ALA A 78 -3.08 8.90 20.33
N PRO A 79 -2.16 9.84 20.05
CA PRO A 79 -2.03 11.07 20.85
C PRO A 79 -3.25 12.01 20.81
N PHE A 80 -4.20 11.78 19.91
CA PHE A 80 -5.42 12.59 19.79
C PHE A 80 -6.64 12.00 20.50
N PHE A 81 -6.52 10.76 21.02
CA PHE A 81 -7.62 9.99 21.57
C PHE A 81 -7.22 9.31 22.89
N ASP A 82 -7.47 9.98 24.02
CA ASP A 82 -7.23 9.42 25.35
C ASP A 82 -8.31 8.39 25.69
N ASN A 83 -7.97 7.09 25.71
CA ASN A 83 -8.88 5.99 26.05
C ASN A 83 -10.23 5.99 25.29
N ASP A 84 -10.24 6.48 24.07
CA ASP A 84 -11.43 6.55 23.23
C ASP A 84 -11.77 5.17 22.67
N ASN A 85 -12.96 4.66 22.98
CA ASN A 85 -13.41 3.32 22.57
C ASN A 85 -13.62 3.22 21.05
N ASP A 86 -14.13 4.29 20.41
CA ASP A 86 -14.38 4.31 18.96
C ASP A 86 -13.05 4.25 18.20
N TYR A 87 -12.04 5.02 18.62
CA TYR A 87 -10.71 4.93 18.06
C TYR A 87 -10.07 3.56 18.28
N ASN A 88 -10.17 3.01 19.49
CA ASN A 88 -9.59 1.69 19.80
C ASN A 88 -10.21 0.58 18.93
N LYS A 89 -11.54 0.65 18.69
CA LYS A 89 -12.24 -0.25 17.76
C LYS A 89 -11.67 -0.13 16.34
N ILE A 90 -11.55 1.09 15.83
CA ILE A 90 -11.01 1.34 14.49
C ILE A 90 -9.56 0.86 14.37
N LYS A 91 -8.72 1.18 15.36
CA LYS A 91 -7.32 0.73 15.38
C LYS A 91 -7.20 -0.79 15.27
N ALA A 92 -8.11 -1.52 15.89
CA ALA A 92 -8.15 -2.98 15.84
C ALA A 92 -8.73 -3.55 14.54
N SER A 93 -9.57 -2.78 13.82
CA SER A 93 -10.33 -3.26 12.67
C SER A 93 -9.94 -2.62 11.33
N ILE A 94 -8.94 -1.74 11.31
CA ILE A 94 -8.41 -1.17 10.07
C ILE A 94 -7.27 -2.02 9.50
N TYR A 95 -7.35 -2.31 8.21
CA TYR A 95 -6.38 -3.16 7.50
C TYR A 95 -5.98 -2.55 6.15
N GLU A 96 -4.76 -2.84 5.74
CA GLU A 96 -4.38 -2.71 4.35
C GLU A 96 -5.04 -3.87 3.55
N VAL A 97 -5.37 -3.65 2.28
CA VAL A 97 -6.15 -4.62 1.48
C VAL A 97 -5.48 -5.99 1.44
N CYS A 98 -4.17 -6.07 1.25
CA CYS A 98 -3.47 -7.36 1.20
C CYS A 98 -3.44 -8.05 2.58
N GLU A 99 -3.27 -7.26 3.66
CA GLU A 99 -3.40 -7.77 5.03
C GLU A 99 -4.80 -8.37 5.25
N PHE A 100 -5.83 -7.63 4.86
CA PHE A 100 -7.21 -8.06 5.02
C PHE A 100 -7.52 -9.35 4.25
N LEU A 101 -7.11 -9.42 2.98
CA LEU A 101 -7.30 -10.61 2.16
C LEU A 101 -6.53 -11.82 2.71
N HIS A 102 -5.29 -11.59 3.14
CA HIS A 102 -4.42 -12.67 3.61
C HIS A 102 -4.87 -13.21 4.98
N ASP A 103 -5.14 -12.32 5.95
CA ASP A 103 -5.31 -12.69 7.36
C ASP A 103 -6.78 -12.82 7.77
N ILE A 104 -7.68 -11.99 7.23
CA ILE A 104 -9.10 -11.96 7.64
C ILE A 104 -9.96 -12.84 6.74
N ILE A 105 -9.89 -12.65 5.43
CA ILE A 105 -10.59 -13.52 4.46
C ILE A 105 -9.95 -14.90 4.43
N LYS A 106 -8.66 -15.00 4.76
CA LYS A 106 -7.78 -16.15 4.70
C LYS A 106 -7.37 -16.50 3.27
N ILE A 107 -6.08 -16.48 3.03
CA ILE A 107 -5.49 -16.71 1.70
C ILE A 107 -5.94 -18.02 1.05
N GLU A 108 -6.28 -19.04 1.84
CA GLU A 108 -6.76 -20.34 1.36
C GLU A 108 -8.08 -20.20 0.57
N ASN A 109 -8.91 -19.22 0.94
CA ASN A 109 -10.20 -18.95 0.31
C ASN A 109 -10.10 -18.10 -0.95
N ILE A 110 -8.93 -17.50 -1.21
CA ILE A 110 -8.71 -16.62 -2.37
C ILE A 110 -8.33 -17.46 -3.58
N ASN A 111 -9.05 -17.29 -4.69
CA ASN A 111 -8.75 -17.91 -5.96
C ASN A 111 -8.90 -16.88 -7.08
N PHE A 112 -8.05 -16.99 -8.10
CA PHE A 112 -8.09 -16.17 -9.28
C PHE A 112 -8.30 -17.06 -10.52
N ASP A 113 -9.27 -16.69 -11.35
CA ASP A 113 -9.67 -17.41 -12.57
C ASP A 113 -9.10 -16.79 -13.86
N PHE A 114 -8.09 -15.93 -13.71
CA PHE A 114 -7.36 -15.29 -14.79
C PHE A 114 -5.87 -15.56 -14.68
N SER A 115 -5.13 -15.44 -15.79
CA SER A 115 -3.67 -15.51 -15.82
C SER A 115 -3.02 -14.12 -15.96
N PHE A 116 -1.78 -14.01 -15.47
CA PHE A 116 -0.99 -12.78 -15.56
C PHE A 116 0.46 -13.11 -15.95
N PRO A 117 0.74 -13.42 -17.24
CA PRO A 117 2.02 -13.94 -17.71
C PRO A 117 3.10 -12.85 -17.82
N HIS A 118 3.45 -12.23 -16.70
CA HIS A 118 4.43 -11.16 -16.62
C HIS A 118 5.43 -11.37 -15.49
N ASN A 119 6.64 -10.85 -15.69
CA ASN A 119 7.65 -10.74 -14.64
C ASN A 119 7.30 -9.56 -13.73
N VAL A 120 6.98 -9.84 -12.46
CA VAL A 120 6.51 -8.85 -11.50
C VAL A 120 7.50 -8.71 -10.36
N GLY A 121 8.02 -7.49 -10.17
CA GLY A 121 8.82 -7.10 -9.01
C GLY A 121 7.95 -6.42 -7.95
N VAL A 122 8.07 -6.86 -6.70
CA VAL A 122 7.28 -6.32 -5.60
C VAL A 122 8.08 -5.30 -4.81
N HIS A 123 7.62 -4.06 -4.78
CA HIS A 123 8.16 -3.03 -3.89
C HIS A 123 7.47 -3.09 -2.53
N ASN A 124 8.21 -3.44 -1.49
CA ASN A 124 7.75 -3.40 -0.11
C ASN A 124 7.90 -1.98 0.44
N SER A 125 6.79 -1.26 0.62
CA SER A 125 6.83 0.07 1.22
C SER A 125 7.27 0.01 2.69
N CYS A 126 7.98 1.04 3.18
CA CYS A 126 8.48 1.08 4.56
C CYS A 126 7.37 0.87 5.60
N HIS A 127 6.22 1.52 5.43
CA HIS A 127 5.07 1.32 6.30
C HIS A 127 4.49 -0.09 6.19
N GLY A 128 4.46 -0.63 4.97
CA GLY A 128 3.95 -1.99 4.72
C GLY A 128 4.74 -3.04 5.49
N HIS A 129 6.05 -3.10 5.32
CA HIS A 129 6.83 -4.18 5.94
C HIS A 129 7.25 -3.89 7.39
N ARG A 130 7.65 -2.65 7.74
CA ARG A 130 8.12 -2.35 9.12
C ARG A 130 6.99 -2.12 10.12
N VAL A 131 5.89 -1.50 9.70
CA VAL A 131 4.76 -1.17 10.58
C VAL A 131 3.67 -2.24 10.51
N LEU A 132 3.15 -2.52 9.30
CA LEU A 132 2.01 -3.42 9.12
C LEU A 132 2.41 -4.90 8.99
N LYS A 133 3.70 -5.22 8.94
CA LYS A 133 4.20 -6.59 8.81
C LYS A 133 3.66 -7.33 7.57
N LEU A 134 3.51 -6.60 6.45
CA LEU A 134 3.12 -7.18 5.16
C LEU A 134 4.24 -8.02 4.53
N ALA A 135 5.49 -7.75 4.91
CA ALA A 135 6.65 -8.56 4.58
C ALA A 135 7.67 -8.51 5.73
N SER A 136 8.57 -9.48 5.77
CA SER A 136 9.69 -9.49 6.72
C SER A 136 10.67 -8.37 6.39
N ALA A 137 11.06 -7.61 7.39
CA ALA A 137 12.11 -6.61 7.26
C ALA A 137 13.49 -7.27 7.49
N SER A 138 14.49 -6.90 6.70
CA SER A 138 15.83 -7.51 6.73
C SER A 138 16.52 -7.36 8.09
N GLU A 139 16.27 -6.26 8.79
CA GLU A 139 16.80 -6.00 10.13
C GLU A 139 16.34 -7.01 11.20
N LEU A 140 15.27 -7.75 10.96
CA LEU A 140 14.78 -8.78 11.88
C LEU A 140 15.59 -10.07 11.82
N ASN A 141 16.37 -10.27 10.76
CA ASN A 141 17.17 -11.47 10.53
C ASN A 141 16.38 -12.80 10.68
N ILE A 142 15.15 -12.81 10.15
CA ILE A 142 14.25 -13.97 10.09
C ILE A 142 14.05 -14.40 8.63
N PRO A 143 13.55 -15.61 8.34
CA PRO A 143 13.19 -15.99 6.99
C PRO A 143 12.27 -14.96 6.34
N TYR A 144 12.50 -14.68 5.05
CA TYR A 144 11.70 -13.73 4.32
C TYR A 144 10.31 -14.29 4.02
N GLU A 145 9.30 -13.57 4.47
CA GLU A 145 7.88 -13.84 4.22
C GLU A 145 7.23 -12.58 3.66
N SER A 146 6.27 -12.74 2.74
CA SER A 146 5.54 -11.61 2.17
C SER A 146 4.10 -11.98 1.84
N LYS A 147 3.15 -11.33 2.53
CA LYS A 147 1.71 -11.48 2.26
C LYS A 147 1.36 -11.05 0.83
N LEU A 148 2.06 -10.03 0.30
CA LEU A 148 1.89 -9.57 -1.06
C LEU A 148 2.29 -10.65 -2.07
N LYS A 149 3.49 -11.23 -1.91
CA LYS A 149 3.96 -12.32 -2.78
C LYS A 149 3.08 -13.56 -2.65
N ASN A 150 2.63 -13.88 -1.44
CA ASN A 150 1.72 -15.02 -1.21
C ASN A 150 0.40 -14.86 -1.98
N LEU A 151 -0.21 -13.67 -1.97
CA LEU A 151 -1.42 -13.39 -2.75
C LEU A 151 -1.17 -13.43 -4.26
N LEU A 152 -0.10 -12.81 -4.73
CA LEU A 152 0.26 -12.79 -6.15
C LEU A 152 0.56 -14.21 -6.68
N ASN A 153 1.24 -15.06 -5.91
CA ASN A 153 1.53 -16.45 -6.27
C ASN A 153 0.27 -17.32 -6.49
N LYS A 154 -0.90 -16.85 -6.07
CA LYS A 154 -2.17 -17.53 -6.38
C LYS A 154 -2.68 -17.24 -7.80
N ILE A 155 -2.09 -16.27 -8.52
CA ILE A 155 -2.48 -15.93 -9.88
C ILE A 155 -1.72 -16.85 -10.85
N PRO A 156 -2.41 -17.59 -11.73
CA PRO A 156 -1.77 -18.41 -12.74
C PRO A 156 -0.80 -17.63 -13.64
N GLU A 157 0.32 -18.27 -13.99
CA GLU A 157 1.34 -17.77 -14.92
C GLU A 157 2.08 -16.49 -14.48
N ILE A 158 1.82 -15.95 -13.28
CA ILE A 158 2.62 -14.85 -12.76
C ILE A 158 4.05 -15.32 -12.44
N ASN A 159 5.04 -14.52 -12.79
CA ASN A 159 6.43 -14.78 -12.44
C ASN A 159 6.93 -13.69 -11.50
N LEU A 160 7.08 -14.01 -10.21
CA LEU A 160 7.63 -13.06 -9.24
C LEU A 160 9.15 -13.08 -9.28
N VAL A 161 9.75 -11.94 -9.65
CA VAL A 161 11.20 -11.81 -9.67
C VAL A 161 11.76 -11.56 -8.27
N ASN A 162 12.96 -12.06 -8.00
CA ASN A 162 13.66 -11.82 -6.75
C ASN A 162 14.52 -10.55 -6.88
N LEU A 163 14.23 -9.59 -6.05
CA LEU A 163 15.01 -8.36 -5.94
C LEU A 163 16.22 -8.61 -5.05
N LYS A 164 17.33 -7.92 -5.29
CA LYS A 164 18.53 -8.02 -4.45
C LYS A 164 18.33 -7.37 -3.09
N ARG A 165 17.49 -6.32 -3.04
CA ARG A 165 17.22 -5.47 -1.86
C ARG A 165 15.71 -5.38 -1.63
N GLU A 166 15.13 -6.45 -1.07
CA GLU A 166 13.68 -6.63 -0.94
C GLU A 166 12.96 -5.51 -0.17
N ASP A 167 13.61 -4.88 0.79
CA ASP A 167 13.03 -3.89 1.70
C ASP A 167 13.62 -2.48 1.58
N GLU A 168 14.25 -2.17 0.44
CA GLU A 168 14.82 -0.86 0.21
C GLU A 168 13.75 0.22 -0.02
N CYS A 169 14.01 1.41 0.54
CA CYS A 169 13.12 2.55 0.43
C CYS A 169 13.12 3.14 -1.00
N CYS A 170 11.95 3.56 -1.49
CA CYS A 170 11.81 4.25 -2.78
C CYS A 170 12.26 5.72 -2.77
N GLY A 171 12.51 6.31 -1.60
CA GLY A 171 12.90 7.72 -1.49
C GLY A 171 11.74 8.72 -1.43
N PHE A 172 10.47 8.33 -1.55
CA PHE A 172 9.36 9.29 -1.53
C PHE A 172 9.28 10.09 -0.23
N GLY A 173 9.15 9.42 0.93
CA GLY A 173 9.18 10.04 2.26
C GLY A 173 8.18 11.18 2.52
N GLY A 174 7.13 11.32 1.69
CA GLY A 174 6.14 12.40 1.81
C GLY A 174 6.76 13.76 1.47
N THR A 175 6.95 14.63 2.47
CA THR A 175 7.57 15.95 2.29
C THR A 175 9.06 15.88 1.93
N PHE A 176 9.73 14.77 2.25
CA PHE A 176 11.13 14.54 1.93
C PHE A 176 11.43 14.66 0.42
N CYS A 177 10.56 14.13 -0.43
CA CYS A 177 10.76 14.21 -1.89
C CYS A 177 10.73 15.64 -2.45
N VAL A 178 10.20 16.60 -1.68
CA VAL A 178 10.19 18.02 -2.05
C VAL A 178 11.36 18.78 -1.40
N GLN A 179 11.70 18.42 -0.17
CA GLN A 179 12.76 19.10 0.59
C GLN A 179 14.15 18.63 0.17
N GLU A 180 14.28 17.33 -0.16
CA GLU A 180 15.56 16.67 -0.49
C GLU A 180 15.47 15.99 -1.87
N GLU A 181 15.02 16.73 -2.88
CA GLU A 181 14.69 16.20 -4.22
C GLU A 181 15.82 15.35 -4.81
N ALA A 182 17.07 15.84 -4.76
CA ALA A 182 18.20 15.13 -5.36
C ALA A 182 18.43 13.74 -4.72
N ILE A 183 18.31 13.65 -3.39
CA ILE A 183 18.50 12.40 -2.65
C ILE A 183 17.31 11.48 -2.91
N SER A 184 16.09 12.01 -2.85
CA SER A 184 14.87 11.28 -3.12
C SER A 184 14.86 10.63 -4.50
N VAL A 185 15.27 11.38 -5.53
CA VAL A 185 15.38 10.87 -6.91
C VAL A 185 16.47 9.80 -7.03
N ALA A 186 17.64 10.00 -6.38
CA ALA A 186 18.71 9.00 -6.38
C ALA A 186 18.25 7.68 -5.77
N MET A 187 17.58 7.72 -4.60
CA MET A 187 17.00 6.53 -3.97
C MET A 187 15.96 5.84 -4.86
N GLY A 188 15.10 6.63 -5.53
CA GLY A 188 14.11 6.09 -6.46
C GLY A 188 14.76 5.39 -7.66
N LYS A 189 15.84 5.94 -8.20
CA LYS A 189 16.62 5.32 -9.28
C LYS A 189 17.26 4.01 -8.83
N ASP A 190 17.93 4.00 -7.69
CA ASP A 190 18.52 2.76 -7.14
C ASP A 190 17.47 1.65 -7.00
N ARG A 191 16.27 2.02 -6.55
CA ARG A 191 15.15 1.07 -6.41
C ARG A 191 14.65 0.56 -7.76
N ILE A 192 14.55 1.44 -8.77
CA ILE A 192 14.15 1.08 -10.15
C ILE A 192 15.21 0.18 -10.78
N ASP A 193 16.49 0.48 -10.59
CA ASP A 193 17.60 -0.31 -11.13
C ASP A 193 17.58 -1.74 -10.60
N ASP A 194 17.29 -1.97 -9.31
CA ASP A 194 17.13 -3.31 -8.76
C ASP A 194 15.98 -4.10 -9.43
N HIS A 195 14.88 -3.43 -9.78
CA HIS A 195 13.80 -4.05 -10.56
C HIS A 195 14.20 -4.36 -12.01
N LEU A 196 14.94 -3.44 -12.66
CA LEU A 196 15.46 -3.64 -14.04
C LEU A 196 16.45 -4.80 -14.10
N GLU A 197 17.41 -4.83 -13.19
CA GLU A 197 18.42 -5.90 -13.09
C GLU A 197 17.78 -7.27 -12.82
N SER A 198 16.63 -7.29 -12.15
CA SER A 198 15.84 -8.49 -11.89
C SER A 198 14.88 -8.85 -13.05
N ASN A 199 14.95 -8.15 -14.19
CA ASN A 199 14.09 -8.35 -15.36
C ASN A 199 12.59 -8.18 -15.06
N ALA A 200 12.20 -7.32 -14.14
CA ALA A 200 10.81 -6.99 -13.89
C ALA A 200 10.21 -6.23 -15.09
N GLN A 201 9.07 -6.68 -15.58
CA GLN A 201 8.26 -5.97 -16.57
C GLN A 201 7.25 -5.05 -15.89
N ILE A 202 6.80 -5.45 -14.72
CA ILE A 202 5.83 -4.74 -13.87
C ILE A 202 6.43 -4.54 -12.49
N MET A 203 6.39 -3.31 -12.01
CA MET A 203 6.67 -2.95 -10.62
C MET A 203 5.35 -2.78 -9.88
N THR A 204 5.17 -3.48 -8.78
CA THR A 204 3.94 -3.40 -7.97
C THR A 204 4.25 -3.20 -6.49
N GLY A 205 3.24 -2.76 -5.74
CA GLY A 205 3.30 -2.57 -4.29
C GLY A 205 1.95 -2.17 -3.71
N ALA A 206 1.87 -2.08 -2.39
CA ALA A 206 0.66 -1.77 -1.64
C ALA A 206 0.57 -0.29 -1.20
N ASP A 207 1.37 0.58 -1.77
CA ASP A 207 1.35 2.01 -1.45
C ASP A 207 1.55 2.86 -2.71
N MET A 208 0.48 3.53 -3.13
CA MET A 208 0.50 4.33 -4.36
C MET A 208 1.47 5.51 -4.29
N SER A 209 1.80 6.02 -3.10
CA SER A 209 2.73 7.13 -2.96
C SER A 209 4.16 6.74 -3.39
N CYS A 210 4.62 5.54 -3.02
CA CYS A 210 5.88 4.98 -3.50
C CYS A 210 5.85 4.73 -5.02
N LEU A 211 4.76 4.11 -5.49
CA LEU A 211 4.59 3.78 -6.90
C LEU A 211 4.54 5.04 -7.78
N MET A 212 3.82 6.08 -7.36
CA MET A 212 3.76 7.37 -8.04
C MET A 212 5.14 8.03 -8.19
N HIS A 213 5.94 7.99 -7.14
CA HIS A 213 7.28 8.55 -7.14
C HIS A 213 8.18 7.83 -8.16
N MET A 214 8.20 6.52 -8.10
CA MET A 214 8.99 5.70 -9.03
C MET A 214 8.48 5.79 -10.48
N ASP A 215 7.15 5.80 -10.69
CA ASP A 215 6.53 5.98 -12.00
C ASP A 215 6.94 7.31 -12.67
N GLY A 216 6.99 8.38 -11.88
CA GLY A 216 7.48 9.67 -12.35
C GLY A 216 8.94 9.63 -12.85
N ILE A 217 9.81 8.92 -12.12
CA ILE A 217 11.22 8.74 -12.51
C ILE A 217 11.32 7.83 -13.76
N ILE A 218 10.60 6.71 -13.77
CA ILE A 218 10.52 5.76 -14.89
C ILE A 218 10.14 6.47 -16.18
N LYS A 219 9.07 7.26 -16.15
CA LYS A 219 8.58 8.01 -17.31
C LYS A 219 9.57 9.07 -17.78
N ARG A 220 10.21 9.79 -16.86
CA ARG A 220 11.22 10.81 -17.18
C ARG A 220 12.46 10.19 -17.82
N ASP A 221 12.92 9.06 -17.30
CA ASP A 221 14.15 8.41 -17.75
C ASP A 221 13.91 7.45 -18.94
N GLY A 222 12.64 7.22 -19.35
CA GLY A 222 12.26 6.38 -20.48
C GLY A 222 12.45 4.88 -20.25
N ASN A 223 12.38 4.42 -18.99
CA ASN A 223 12.50 3.02 -18.64
C ASN A 223 11.26 2.21 -19.07
N PRO A 224 11.41 0.92 -19.48
CA PRO A 224 10.32 0.12 -20.02
C PRO A 224 9.40 -0.48 -18.96
N ILE A 225 9.73 -0.41 -17.67
CA ILE A 225 8.93 -0.97 -16.58
C ILE A 225 7.59 -0.26 -16.49
N LYS A 226 6.50 -1.01 -16.37
CA LYS A 226 5.18 -0.48 -16.05
C LYS A 226 4.94 -0.53 -14.55
N VAL A 227 4.23 0.46 -14.03
CA VAL A 227 3.86 0.53 -12.62
C VAL A 227 2.38 0.23 -12.47
N MET A 228 2.03 -0.71 -11.60
CA MET A 228 0.64 -1.07 -11.26
C MET A 228 0.51 -1.23 -9.75
N HIS A 229 -0.57 -0.74 -9.17
CA HIS A 229 -0.87 -1.04 -7.77
C HIS A 229 -1.26 -2.52 -7.63
N ILE A 230 -0.86 -3.17 -6.53
CA ILE A 230 -1.12 -4.61 -6.35
C ILE A 230 -2.61 -4.98 -6.47
N VAL A 231 -3.52 -4.13 -6.01
CA VAL A 231 -4.97 -4.39 -6.12
C VAL A 231 -5.46 -4.42 -7.56
N GLU A 232 -4.80 -3.73 -8.50
CA GLU A 232 -5.14 -3.79 -9.92
C GLU A 232 -4.80 -5.17 -10.49
N ILE A 233 -3.62 -5.71 -10.14
CA ILE A 233 -3.22 -7.06 -10.54
C ILE A 233 -4.18 -8.08 -9.93
N LEU A 234 -4.46 -7.99 -8.62
CA LEU A 234 -5.38 -8.90 -7.92
C LEU A 234 -6.83 -8.81 -8.42
N ALA A 235 -7.24 -7.67 -9.00
CA ALA A 235 -8.55 -7.49 -9.62
C ALA A 235 -8.61 -7.92 -11.10
N GLY A 236 -7.51 -8.44 -11.66
CA GLY A 236 -7.41 -8.89 -13.04
C GLY A 236 -7.32 -7.76 -14.07
N VAL A 237 -6.84 -6.59 -13.68
CA VAL A 237 -6.53 -5.50 -14.62
C VAL A 237 -5.28 -5.87 -15.41
N ARG A 238 -5.30 -5.68 -16.72
CA ARG A 238 -4.14 -5.92 -17.59
C ARG A 238 -3.27 -4.67 -17.69
N PRO A 239 -1.93 -4.83 -17.81
CA PRO A 239 -0.99 -3.72 -17.97
C PRO A 239 -1.13 -2.98 -19.31
#